data_b1835946743c66bb0c9720d6f4ddfc8d
#
_entry.id   b1835946743c66bb0c9720d6f4ddfc8d
#
_cell.length_a   1.000
_cell.length_b   1.000
_cell.length_c   1.000
_cell.angle_alpha   90.00
_cell.angle_beta   90.00
_cell.angle_gamma   90.00
#
_symmetry.space_group_name_H-M   'P 1'
#
loop_
_entity.id
_entity.type
_entity.pdbx_description
1 polymer ?
#
loop_
_entity_poly.entity_id
_entity_poly.type
_entity_poly.pdbx_seq_one_letter_code
_entity_poly.pdbx_strand_id
1 'polypeptide(L)'
;MRARYLALAVTLAAALLPFRPSAAAEPFDAEQKKAIEILLHDYLLAHPEILEEAIRALQAKRTAEAAAQREKKLAALHKEVEDDPATPVAGDLNGDVTLIQFFDYQCGYCKSVLPALQQLMQEDRRIRFVMKEVPLLGPASVHAARAGLAAWKIAPEKYLGFHMALMGLKTAITDDSVMELARRNGLDPKRLRDAMADPTIDAAIQRNHALAESLEITGTPAFIVGKTFVPGAVDLAALRKLIAEARGR
;
A
#
# COMPACT_ATOMS: atom_id res chain seq x y z
N MET A 1 -92.46 45.81 4.46
CA MET A 1 -91.68 45.41 5.66
C MET A 1 -90.21 45.26 5.22
N ARG A 2 -89.38 46.22 5.61
CA ARG A 2 -87.96 46.26 5.21
C ARG A 2 -87.12 45.93 6.41
N ALA A 3 -86.45 44.74 6.45
CA ALA A 3 -85.47 44.34 7.49
C ALA A 3 -84.07 44.81 7.10
N ARG A 4 -83.45 45.67 7.95
CA ARG A 4 -82.08 46.19 7.81
C ARG A 4 -81.14 45.19 8.51
N TYR A 5 -80.22 44.57 7.77
CA TYR A 5 -79.14 43.83 8.30
C TYR A 5 -77.95 44.74 8.58
N LEU A 6 -77.56 44.86 9.86
CA LEU A 6 -76.37 45.58 10.32
C LEU A 6 -75.19 44.59 10.24
N ALA A 7 -74.23 44.85 9.35
CA ALA A 7 -73.03 44.07 9.28
C ALA A 7 -72.00 44.62 10.26
N LEU A 8 -71.61 43.84 11.25
CA LEU A 8 -70.57 44.14 12.22
C LEU A 8 -69.22 43.63 11.63
N ALA A 9 -68.35 44.58 11.21
CA ALA A 9 -66.98 44.24 10.74
C ALA A 9 -66.07 44.16 11.98
N VAL A 10 -65.64 42.96 12.34
CA VAL A 10 -64.62 42.72 13.35
C VAL A 10 -63.26 42.73 12.65
N THR A 11 -62.49 43.81 12.80
CA THR A 11 -61.09 43.90 12.34
C THR A 11 -60.18 43.21 13.33
N LEU A 12 -59.67 42.05 12.95
CA LEU A 12 -58.65 41.27 13.68
C LEU A 12 -57.25 41.91 13.42
N ALA A 13 -56.74 42.74 14.31
CA ALA A 13 -55.39 43.27 14.23
C ALA A 13 -54.42 42.17 14.68
N ALA A 14 -53.81 41.47 13.73
CA ALA A 14 -52.71 40.52 14.03
C ALA A 14 -51.47 41.34 14.38
N ALA A 15 -51.14 41.36 15.69
CA ALA A 15 -49.85 41.89 16.15
C ALA A 15 -48.71 40.98 15.71
N LEU A 16 -47.99 41.36 14.65
CA LEU A 16 -46.71 40.76 14.29
C LEU A 16 -45.64 41.12 15.34
N LEU A 17 -45.49 40.26 16.33
CA LEU A 17 -44.35 40.31 17.24
C LEU A 17 -43.09 39.87 16.45
N PRO A 18 -42.01 40.70 16.45
CA PRO A 18 -40.78 40.30 15.81
C PRO A 18 -40.17 39.09 16.53
N PHE A 19 -40.07 37.96 15.83
CA PHE A 19 -39.37 36.79 16.31
C PHE A 19 -37.86 37.18 16.39
N ARG A 20 -37.42 37.54 17.59
CA ARG A 20 -35.98 37.70 17.89
C ARG A 20 -35.40 36.30 18.07
N PRO A 21 -34.44 35.87 17.18
CA PRO A 21 -33.72 34.66 17.46
C PRO A 21 -33.01 34.83 18.81
N SER A 22 -33.37 33.99 19.77
CA SER A 22 -32.65 33.88 21.04
C SER A 22 -31.22 33.52 20.71
N ALA A 23 -30.27 34.45 20.85
CA ALA A 23 -28.86 34.14 20.85
C ALA A 23 -28.67 33.08 21.94
N ALA A 24 -28.28 31.85 21.54
CA ALA A 24 -27.94 30.83 22.51
C ALA A 24 -26.89 31.42 23.45
N ALA A 25 -27.23 31.56 24.73
CA ALA A 25 -26.30 32.06 25.71
C ALA A 25 -25.06 31.16 25.70
N GLU A 26 -23.87 31.74 25.54
CA GLU A 26 -22.65 30.96 25.66
C GLU A 26 -22.64 30.28 27.03
N PRO A 27 -22.35 28.98 27.10
CA PRO A 27 -22.48 28.21 28.34
C PRO A 27 -21.52 28.65 29.43
N PHE A 28 -20.50 29.46 29.12
CA PHE A 28 -19.52 30.00 30.06
C PHE A 28 -19.23 31.45 29.79
N ASP A 29 -19.11 32.27 30.87
CA ASP A 29 -18.61 33.63 30.77
C ASP A 29 -17.07 33.69 30.62
N ALA A 30 -16.52 34.91 30.44
CA ALA A 30 -15.08 35.09 30.18
C ALA A 30 -14.19 34.66 31.35
N GLU A 31 -14.64 34.83 32.59
CA GLU A 31 -13.90 34.41 33.77
C GLU A 31 -13.91 32.90 33.94
N GLN A 32 -15.04 32.26 33.69
CA GLN A 32 -15.17 30.81 33.68
C GLN A 32 -14.32 30.17 32.61
N LYS A 33 -14.30 30.71 31.38
CA LYS A 33 -13.41 30.23 30.28
C LYS A 33 -11.95 30.30 30.72
N LYS A 34 -11.50 31.43 31.25
CA LYS A 34 -10.13 31.60 31.73
C LYS A 34 -9.76 30.64 32.89
N ALA A 35 -10.67 30.41 33.79
CA ALA A 35 -10.47 29.45 34.91
C ALA A 35 -10.33 27.99 34.35
N ILE A 36 -11.14 27.62 33.35
CA ILE A 36 -11.06 26.32 32.69
C ILE A 36 -9.72 26.16 31.93
N GLU A 37 -9.27 27.20 31.24
CA GLU A 37 -7.97 27.17 30.52
C GLU A 37 -6.80 26.93 31.48
N ILE A 38 -6.78 27.65 32.62
CA ILE A 38 -5.76 27.46 33.65
C ILE A 38 -5.83 26.05 34.25
N LEU A 39 -7.02 25.59 34.59
CA LEU A 39 -7.22 24.25 35.15
C LEU A 39 -6.74 23.16 34.18
N LEU A 40 -7.09 23.26 32.89
CA LEU A 40 -6.65 22.31 31.87
C LEU A 40 -5.13 22.34 31.65
N HIS A 41 -4.55 23.55 31.63
CA HIS A 41 -3.09 23.69 31.49
C HIS A 41 -2.36 23.02 32.67
N ASP A 42 -2.75 23.37 33.92
CA ASP A 42 -2.11 22.83 35.13
C ASP A 42 -2.33 21.32 35.24
N TYR A 43 -3.51 20.83 34.89
CA TYR A 43 -3.83 19.41 34.90
C TYR A 43 -2.98 18.62 33.89
N LEU A 44 -2.84 19.11 32.64
CA LEU A 44 -2.02 18.46 31.63
C LEU A 44 -0.52 18.49 31.98
N LEU A 45 -0.04 19.55 32.66
CA LEU A 45 1.35 19.59 33.14
C LEU A 45 1.59 18.64 34.30
N ALA A 46 0.59 18.46 35.16
CA ALA A 46 0.64 17.52 36.28
C ALA A 46 0.47 16.06 35.85
N HIS A 47 -0.17 15.82 34.67
CA HIS A 47 -0.51 14.51 34.12
C HIS A 47 -0.12 14.38 32.66
N PRO A 48 1.20 14.50 32.32
CA PRO A 48 1.68 14.43 30.94
C PRO A 48 1.42 13.07 30.25
N GLU A 49 1.24 12.00 31.05
CA GLU A 49 0.88 10.66 30.59
C GLU A 49 -0.43 10.63 29.78
N ILE A 50 -1.37 11.54 30.05
CA ILE A 50 -2.64 11.66 29.30
C ILE A 50 -2.38 12.03 27.83
N LEU A 51 -1.40 12.91 27.58
CA LEU A 51 -1.01 13.27 26.21
C LEU A 51 -0.36 12.09 25.49
N GLU A 52 0.50 11.33 26.17
CA GLU A 52 1.10 10.13 25.59
C GLU A 52 0.03 9.06 25.28
N GLU A 53 -0.94 8.86 26.16
CA GLU A 53 -2.03 7.92 25.94
C GLU A 53 -2.90 8.37 24.75
N ALA A 54 -3.26 9.64 24.69
CA ALA A 54 -4.04 10.21 23.59
C ALA A 54 -3.30 10.09 22.24
N ILE A 55 -1.98 10.35 22.22
CA ILE A 55 -1.16 10.20 21.02
C ILE A 55 -1.10 8.72 20.59
N ARG A 56 -0.88 7.78 21.52
CA ARG A 56 -0.89 6.33 21.24
C ARG A 56 -2.23 5.86 20.69
N ALA A 57 -3.33 6.30 21.29
CA ALA A 57 -4.67 5.98 20.83
C ALA A 57 -4.94 6.52 19.42
N LEU A 58 -4.53 7.76 19.15
CA LEU A 58 -4.65 8.36 17.82
C LEU A 58 -3.81 7.62 16.77
N GLN A 59 -2.58 7.25 17.11
CA GLN A 59 -1.71 6.47 16.21
C GLN A 59 -2.30 5.10 15.92
N ALA A 60 -2.78 4.39 16.94
CA ALA A 60 -3.45 3.09 16.78
C ALA A 60 -4.68 3.20 15.87
N LYS A 61 -5.52 4.22 16.07
CA LYS A 61 -6.68 4.48 15.22
C LYS A 61 -6.28 4.73 13.77
N ARG A 62 -5.31 5.61 13.51
CA ARG A 62 -4.80 5.91 12.16
C ARG A 62 -4.24 4.67 11.48
N THR A 63 -3.48 3.86 12.21
CA THR A 63 -2.93 2.60 11.69
C THR A 63 -4.02 1.62 11.30
N ALA A 64 -5.04 1.47 12.15
CA ALA A 64 -6.19 0.60 11.86
C ALA A 64 -7.00 1.09 10.64
N GLU A 65 -7.25 2.40 10.55
CA GLU A 65 -7.96 3.01 9.41
C GLU A 65 -7.17 2.83 8.12
N ALA A 66 -5.84 3.05 8.13
CA ALA A 66 -4.97 2.84 6.97
C ALA A 66 -4.94 1.36 6.54
N ALA A 67 -4.89 0.42 7.50
CA ALA A 67 -4.96 -1.01 7.22
C ALA A 67 -6.30 -1.40 6.56
N ALA A 68 -7.43 -0.92 7.09
CA ALA A 68 -8.76 -1.17 6.54
C ALA A 68 -8.93 -0.59 5.13
N GLN A 69 -8.39 0.61 4.88
CA GLN A 69 -8.42 1.22 3.54
C GLN A 69 -7.55 0.43 2.56
N ARG A 70 -6.37 -0.03 2.99
CA ARG A 70 -5.48 -0.85 2.15
C ARG A 70 -6.13 -2.20 1.82
N GLU A 71 -6.79 -2.86 2.77
CA GLU A 71 -7.51 -4.11 2.50
C GLU A 71 -8.60 -3.91 1.43
N LYS A 72 -9.37 -2.81 1.51
CA LYS A 72 -10.37 -2.47 0.48
C LYS A 72 -9.73 -2.24 -0.89
N LYS A 73 -8.59 -1.51 -0.94
CA LYS A 73 -7.84 -1.28 -2.18
C LYS A 73 -7.31 -2.58 -2.76
N LEU A 74 -6.74 -3.46 -1.94
CA LEU A 74 -6.26 -4.78 -2.36
C LEU A 74 -7.38 -5.62 -2.97
N ALA A 75 -8.55 -5.65 -2.34
CA ALA A 75 -9.71 -6.37 -2.86
C ALA A 75 -10.19 -5.80 -4.20
N ALA A 76 -10.18 -4.47 -4.36
CA ALA A 76 -10.57 -3.80 -5.60
C ALA A 76 -9.55 -4.02 -6.74
N LEU A 77 -8.26 -4.12 -6.41
CA LEU A 77 -7.15 -4.23 -7.35
C LEU A 77 -6.61 -5.67 -7.47
N HIS A 78 -7.39 -6.66 -7.03
CA HIS A 78 -6.95 -8.06 -6.98
C HIS A 78 -6.38 -8.55 -8.33
N LYS A 79 -7.05 -8.23 -9.43
CA LYS A 79 -6.59 -8.64 -10.77
C LYS A 79 -5.26 -7.97 -11.17
N GLU A 80 -5.10 -6.70 -10.90
CA GLU A 80 -3.87 -5.93 -11.19
C GLU A 80 -2.70 -6.38 -10.30
N VAL A 81 -3.02 -6.78 -9.07
CA VAL A 81 -2.03 -7.26 -8.10
C VAL A 81 -1.58 -8.68 -8.43
N GLU A 82 -2.50 -9.59 -8.72
CA GLU A 82 -2.21 -11.02 -8.81
C GLU A 82 -2.20 -11.57 -10.24
N ASP A 83 -3.03 -11.04 -11.15
CA ASP A 83 -3.34 -11.68 -12.44
C ASP A 83 -2.88 -10.88 -13.66
N ASP A 84 -2.05 -9.82 -13.50
CA ASP A 84 -1.45 -9.15 -14.66
C ASP A 84 -0.50 -10.12 -15.40
N PRO A 85 -0.78 -10.49 -16.67
CA PRO A 85 0.02 -11.47 -17.40
C PRO A 85 1.46 -11.01 -17.68
N ALA A 86 1.72 -9.70 -17.59
CA ALA A 86 3.08 -9.15 -17.66
C ALA A 86 3.88 -9.33 -16.38
N THR A 87 3.23 -9.75 -15.29
CA THR A 87 3.88 -9.94 -13.98
C THR A 87 4.47 -11.33 -13.87
N PRO A 88 5.78 -11.45 -13.56
CA PRO A 88 6.39 -12.74 -13.33
C PRO A 88 5.80 -13.45 -12.10
N VAL A 89 5.59 -14.75 -12.27
CA VAL A 89 5.09 -15.64 -11.21
C VAL A 89 6.06 -16.82 -11.08
N ALA A 90 6.36 -17.19 -9.83
CA ALA A 90 7.19 -18.33 -9.50
C ALA A 90 6.50 -19.23 -8.47
N GLY A 91 7.05 -20.43 -8.23
CA GLY A 91 6.48 -21.41 -7.33
C GLY A 91 5.30 -22.14 -7.93
N ASP A 92 4.27 -22.43 -7.13
CA ASP A 92 3.07 -23.12 -7.59
C ASP A 92 2.04 -22.10 -8.10
N LEU A 93 1.71 -22.16 -9.39
CA LEU A 93 0.70 -21.28 -10.00
C LEU A 93 -0.69 -21.43 -9.36
N ASN A 94 -0.98 -22.62 -8.78
CA ASN A 94 -2.21 -22.95 -8.07
C ASN A 94 -2.00 -23.00 -6.56
N GLY A 95 -0.95 -22.35 -6.05
CA GLY A 95 -0.62 -22.34 -4.63
C GLY A 95 -1.77 -21.84 -3.76
N ASP A 96 -1.88 -22.44 -2.57
CA ASP A 96 -2.95 -22.12 -1.61
C ASP A 96 -2.75 -20.75 -0.90
N VAL A 97 -1.57 -20.16 -1.05
CA VAL A 97 -1.27 -18.78 -0.60
C VAL A 97 -0.51 -18.04 -1.68
N THR A 98 -0.94 -16.81 -1.97
CA THR A 98 -0.17 -15.89 -2.80
C THR A 98 0.71 -15.00 -1.92
N LEU A 99 2.01 -14.96 -2.22
CA LEU A 99 2.97 -14.01 -1.68
C LEU A 99 3.39 -13.06 -2.81
N ILE A 100 3.10 -11.80 -2.66
CA ILE A 100 3.47 -10.76 -3.62
C ILE A 100 4.61 -9.96 -3.03
N GLN A 101 5.68 -9.78 -3.81
CA GLN A 101 6.82 -8.95 -3.44
C GLN A 101 6.95 -7.76 -4.38
N PHE A 102 6.95 -6.55 -3.84
CA PHE A 102 7.36 -5.32 -4.52
C PHE A 102 8.84 -5.11 -4.23
N PHE A 103 9.66 -4.99 -5.27
CA PHE A 103 11.11 -4.98 -5.09
C PHE A 103 11.86 -4.14 -6.12
N ASP A 104 13.12 -3.83 -5.81
CA ASP A 104 14.09 -3.17 -6.67
C ASP A 104 15.40 -3.96 -6.62
N TYR A 105 15.99 -4.25 -7.77
CA TYR A 105 17.23 -5.03 -7.88
C TYR A 105 18.46 -4.36 -7.25
N GLN A 106 18.46 -3.03 -7.08
CA GLN A 106 19.53 -2.31 -6.38
C GLN A 106 19.29 -2.19 -4.87
N CYS A 107 18.06 -2.45 -4.40
CA CYS A 107 17.71 -2.28 -2.99
C CYS A 107 18.46 -3.29 -2.11
N GLY A 108 19.28 -2.79 -1.19
CA GLY A 108 20.04 -3.61 -0.24
C GLY A 108 19.14 -4.47 0.66
N TYR A 109 18.00 -3.94 1.09
CA TYR A 109 17.02 -4.68 1.88
C TYR A 109 16.32 -5.77 1.07
N CYS A 110 16.07 -5.57 -0.22
CA CYS A 110 15.56 -6.64 -1.10
C CYS A 110 16.59 -7.76 -1.24
N LYS A 111 17.86 -7.40 -1.40
CA LYS A 111 18.95 -8.39 -1.44
C LYS A 111 19.10 -9.16 -0.13
N SER A 112 18.93 -8.51 1.02
CA SER A 112 19.04 -9.17 2.32
C SER A 112 17.94 -10.18 2.62
N VAL A 113 16.75 -10.03 2.01
CA VAL A 113 15.61 -10.97 2.16
C VAL A 113 15.74 -12.17 1.21
N LEU A 114 16.55 -12.06 0.16
CA LEU A 114 16.67 -13.11 -0.87
C LEU A 114 16.92 -14.53 -0.31
N PRO A 115 17.85 -14.75 0.64
CA PRO A 115 18.07 -16.08 1.22
C PRO A 115 16.82 -16.66 1.90
N ALA A 116 16.08 -15.80 2.62
CA ALA A 116 14.84 -16.23 3.30
C ALA A 116 13.76 -16.64 2.30
N LEU A 117 13.60 -15.88 1.20
CA LEU A 117 12.67 -16.24 0.12
C LEU A 117 13.07 -17.54 -0.58
N GLN A 118 14.37 -17.70 -0.88
CA GLN A 118 14.89 -18.95 -1.48
C GLN A 118 14.60 -20.15 -0.58
N GLN A 119 14.86 -20.03 0.72
CA GLN A 119 14.59 -21.08 1.67
C GLN A 119 13.08 -21.39 1.77
N LEU A 120 12.23 -20.35 1.84
CA LEU A 120 10.78 -20.51 1.86
C LEU A 120 10.28 -21.27 0.62
N MET A 121 10.78 -20.92 -0.58
CA MET A 121 10.44 -21.59 -1.84
C MET A 121 10.84 -23.08 -1.86
N GLN A 122 11.91 -23.44 -1.15
CA GLN A 122 12.36 -24.83 -1.04
C GLN A 122 11.50 -25.64 -0.06
N GLU A 123 11.12 -25.02 1.05
CA GLU A 123 10.39 -25.67 2.16
C GLU A 123 8.90 -25.81 1.86
N ASP A 124 8.30 -24.81 1.22
CA ASP A 124 6.87 -24.77 0.96
C ASP A 124 6.57 -24.61 -0.54
N ARG A 125 6.24 -25.73 -1.18
CA ARG A 125 5.97 -25.83 -2.61
C ARG A 125 4.56 -25.36 -3.02
N ARG A 126 3.72 -24.95 -2.05
CA ARG A 126 2.33 -24.56 -2.29
C ARG A 126 2.12 -23.04 -2.24
N ILE A 127 3.19 -22.27 -2.42
CA ILE A 127 3.13 -20.81 -2.47
C ILE A 127 3.23 -20.34 -3.91
N ARG A 128 2.33 -19.46 -4.30
CA ARG A 128 2.40 -18.68 -5.53
C ARG A 128 3.14 -17.37 -5.25
N PHE A 129 4.31 -17.18 -5.84
CA PHE A 129 5.13 -15.97 -5.70
C PHE A 129 4.87 -15.04 -6.88
N VAL A 130 4.35 -13.84 -6.61
CA VAL A 130 4.10 -12.78 -7.61
C VAL A 130 5.16 -11.70 -7.45
N MET A 131 5.89 -11.40 -8.54
CA MET A 131 7.07 -10.54 -8.52
C MET A 131 6.74 -9.19 -9.18
N LYS A 132 6.69 -8.10 -8.41
CA LYS A 132 6.39 -6.75 -8.88
C LYS A 132 7.65 -5.89 -8.85
N GLU A 133 8.26 -5.67 -10.01
CA GLU A 133 9.40 -4.77 -10.18
C GLU A 133 8.97 -3.33 -10.01
N VAL A 134 9.55 -2.65 -9.02
CA VAL A 134 9.33 -1.21 -8.74
C VAL A 134 10.69 -0.53 -8.64
N PRO A 135 11.32 -0.17 -9.77
CA PRO A 135 12.64 0.44 -9.79
C PRO A 135 12.60 1.88 -9.28
N LEU A 136 13.04 2.10 -8.01
CA LEU A 136 13.03 3.38 -7.33
C LEU A 136 14.41 4.03 -7.25
N LEU A 137 15.50 3.26 -7.44
CA LEU A 137 16.86 3.67 -7.10
C LEU A 137 17.68 4.10 -8.33
N GLY A 138 17.00 4.60 -9.35
CA GLY A 138 17.63 5.25 -10.50
C GLY A 138 17.79 4.37 -11.74
N PRO A 139 18.58 4.83 -12.74
CA PRO A 139 18.62 4.22 -14.08
C PRO A 139 19.04 2.74 -14.09
N ALA A 140 19.97 2.33 -13.22
CA ALA A 140 20.41 0.94 -13.15
C ALA A 140 19.30 0.02 -12.60
N SER A 141 18.43 0.50 -11.70
CA SER A 141 17.24 -0.22 -11.26
C SER A 141 16.26 -0.42 -12.41
N VAL A 142 16.01 0.63 -13.20
CA VAL A 142 15.14 0.57 -14.38
C VAL A 142 15.71 -0.43 -15.42
N HIS A 143 17.01 -0.39 -15.65
CA HIS A 143 17.68 -1.33 -16.57
C HIS A 143 17.52 -2.78 -16.11
N ALA A 144 17.71 -3.05 -14.82
CA ALA A 144 17.52 -4.38 -14.24
C ALA A 144 16.05 -4.85 -14.29
N ALA A 145 15.10 -3.98 -13.98
CA ALA A 145 13.68 -4.29 -14.06
C ALA A 145 13.26 -4.63 -15.52
N ARG A 146 13.73 -3.86 -16.49
CA ARG A 146 13.53 -4.18 -17.93
C ARG A 146 14.09 -5.56 -18.27
N ALA A 147 15.28 -5.91 -17.78
CA ALA A 147 15.88 -7.22 -18.04
C ALA A 147 15.07 -8.35 -17.38
N GLY A 148 14.60 -8.18 -16.15
CA GLY A 148 13.75 -9.16 -15.47
C GLY A 148 12.44 -9.41 -16.22
N LEU A 149 11.70 -8.35 -16.54
CA LEU A 149 10.43 -8.45 -17.28
C LEU A 149 10.62 -8.97 -18.71
N ALA A 150 11.70 -8.58 -19.39
CA ALA A 150 12.05 -9.12 -20.70
C ALA A 150 12.37 -10.63 -20.63
N ALA A 151 13.10 -11.07 -19.60
CA ALA A 151 13.36 -12.50 -19.37
C ALA A 151 12.06 -13.28 -19.16
N TRP A 152 11.12 -12.75 -18.36
CA TRP A 152 9.78 -13.32 -18.20
C TRP A 152 9.04 -13.43 -19.54
N LYS A 153 9.06 -12.38 -20.34
CA LYS A 153 8.37 -12.32 -21.63
C LYS A 153 8.88 -13.36 -22.64
N ILE A 154 10.21 -13.60 -22.69
CA ILE A 154 10.82 -14.46 -23.74
C ILE A 154 11.09 -15.89 -23.30
N ALA A 155 11.21 -16.15 -21.98
CA ALA A 155 11.52 -17.45 -21.41
C ALA A 155 11.07 -17.52 -19.93
N PRO A 156 9.75 -17.61 -19.67
CA PRO A 156 9.21 -17.60 -18.29
C PRO A 156 9.83 -18.68 -17.39
N GLU A 157 10.17 -19.84 -17.95
CA GLU A 157 10.78 -20.96 -17.24
C GLU A 157 12.21 -20.66 -16.74
N LYS A 158 12.87 -19.66 -17.29
CA LYS A 158 14.23 -19.21 -16.90
C LYS A 158 14.22 -17.99 -15.99
N TYR A 159 13.06 -17.32 -15.88
CA TYR A 159 12.92 -16.07 -15.15
C TYR A 159 13.44 -16.18 -13.72
N LEU A 160 12.99 -17.18 -12.95
CA LEU A 160 13.34 -17.30 -11.54
C LEU A 160 14.85 -17.41 -11.32
N GLY A 161 15.54 -18.24 -12.13
CA GLY A 161 17.01 -18.37 -12.06
C GLY A 161 17.70 -17.04 -12.38
N PHE A 162 17.28 -16.37 -13.44
CA PHE A 162 17.81 -15.07 -13.84
C PHE A 162 17.51 -13.98 -12.77
N HIS A 163 16.29 -13.92 -12.25
CA HIS A 163 15.89 -13.02 -11.16
C HIS A 163 16.80 -13.19 -9.93
N MET A 164 17.00 -14.44 -9.48
CA MET A 164 17.85 -14.74 -8.34
C MET A 164 19.31 -14.32 -8.57
N ALA A 165 19.83 -14.56 -9.77
CA ALA A 165 21.19 -14.16 -10.14
C ALA A 165 21.34 -12.62 -10.18
N LEU A 166 20.35 -11.92 -10.74
CA LEU A 166 20.33 -10.47 -10.86
C LEU A 166 20.17 -9.79 -9.48
N MET A 167 19.29 -10.31 -8.62
CA MET A 167 19.11 -9.84 -7.26
C MET A 167 20.36 -10.10 -6.40
N GLY A 168 21.02 -11.24 -6.62
CA GLY A 168 22.26 -11.63 -5.93
C GLY A 168 23.53 -10.92 -6.43
N LEU A 169 23.45 -10.10 -7.49
CA LEU A 169 24.61 -9.44 -8.07
C LEU A 169 25.27 -8.48 -7.06
N LYS A 170 26.58 -8.68 -6.84
CA LYS A 170 27.38 -7.87 -5.91
C LYS A 170 28.12 -6.71 -6.58
N THR A 171 28.22 -6.74 -7.91
CA THR A 171 28.85 -5.69 -8.72
C THR A 171 27.80 -4.73 -9.28
N ALA A 172 28.25 -3.67 -9.94
CA ALA A 172 27.34 -2.72 -10.58
C ALA A 172 26.45 -3.40 -11.63
N ILE A 173 25.20 -2.98 -11.67
CA ILE A 173 24.25 -3.38 -12.73
C ILE A 173 24.57 -2.54 -13.97
N THR A 174 25.16 -3.17 -14.97
CA THR A 174 25.48 -2.62 -16.29
C THR A 174 24.91 -3.52 -17.37
N ASP A 175 24.87 -3.04 -18.60
CA ASP A 175 24.43 -3.89 -19.75
C ASP A 175 25.29 -5.16 -19.83
N ASP A 176 26.61 -5.03 -19.70
CA ASP A 176 27.52 -6.17 -19.76
C ASP A 176 27.25 -7.19 -18.63
N SER A 177 27.07 -6.73 -17.40
CA SER A 177 26.81 -7.62 -16.26
C SER A 177 25.46 -8.33 -16.41
N VAL A 178 24.44 -7.63 -16.90
CA VAL A 178 23.10 -8.20 -17.17
C VAL A 178 23.17 -9.23 -18.29
N MET A 179 23.85 -8.93 -19.39
CA MET A 179 23.98 -9.86 -20.54
C MET A 179 24.81 -11.10 -20.17
N GLU A 180 25.84 -10.95 -19.34
CA GLU A 180 26.61 -12.09 -18.84
C GLU A 180 25.77 -12.99 -17.92
N LEU A 181 24.97 -12.39 -17.00
CA LEU A 181 24.02 -13.16 -16.21
C LEU A 181 22.97 -13.88 -17.05
N ALA A 182 22.45 -13.21 -18.09
CA ALA A 182 21.51 -13.81 -19.04
C ALA A 182 22.10 -15.09 -19.67
N ARG A 183 23.32 -15.00 -20.18
CA ARG A 183 24.01 -16.14 -20.81
C ARG A 183 24.18 -17.30 -19.83
N ARG A 184 24.62 -17.01 -18.57
CA ARG A 184 24.81 -18.03 -17.53
C ARG A 184 23.50 -18.71 -17.13
N ASN A 185 22.38 -18.00 -17.26
CA ASN A 185 21.04 -18.56 -16.98
C ASN A 185 20.34 -19.11 -18.23
N GLY A 186 21.08 -19.29 -19.33
CA GLY A 186 20.60 -19.91 -20.55
C GLY A 186 19.66 -19.01 -21.39
N LEU A 187 19.64 -17.71 -21.13
CA LEU A 187 18.97 -16.71 -21.96
C LEU A 187 19.89 -16.28 -23.09
N ASP A 188 19.33 -16.04 -24.29
CA ASP A 188 20.07 -15.43 -25.41
C ASP A 188 20.19 -13.91 -25.14
N PRO A 189 21.42 -13.36 -25.00
CA PRO A 189 21.62 -11.96 -24.68
C PRO A 189 21.05 -11.00 -25.73
N LYS A 190 21.10 -11.40 -27.03
CA LYS A 190 20.56 -10.57 -28.10
C LYS A 190 19.04 -10.51 -28.02
N ARG A 191 18.37 -11.64 -27.87
CA ARG A 191 16.91 -11.71 -27.72
C ARG A 191 16.46 -10.98 -26.47
N LEU A 192 17.21 -11.08 -25.37
CA LEU A 192 16.91 -10.35 -24.12
C LEU A 192 16.99 -8.83 -24.36
N ARG A 193 18.07 -8.35 -24.99
CA ARG A 193 18.24 -6.92 -25.28
C ARG A 193 17.14 -6.38 -26.19
N ASP A 194 16.79 -7.13 -27.24
CA ASP A 194 15.71 -6.78 -28.17
C ASP A 194 14.36 -6.69 -27.39
N ALA A 195 14.09 -7.65 -26.50
CA ALA A 195 12.88 -7.64 -25.66
C ALA A 195 12.85 -6.51 -24.62
N MET A 196 14.00 -6.12 -24.05
CA MET A 196 14.10 -4.98 -23.14
C MET A 196 13.71 -3.65 -23.79
N ALA A 197 13.83 -3.54 -25.13
CA ALA A 197 13.43 -2.37 -25.89
C ALA A 197 11.92 -2.35 -26.24
N ASP A 198 11.17 -3.40 -25.91
CA ASP A 198 9.74 -3.48 -26.17
C ASP A 198 8.97 -2.49 -25.28
N PRO A 199 8.14 -1.59 -25.83
CA PRO A 199 7.38 -0.61 -25.05
C PRO A 199 6.46 -1.22 -23.99
N THR A 200 6.04 -2.48 -24.15
CA THR A 200 5.19 -3.17 -23.17
C THR A 200 5.91 -3.42 -21.85
N ILE A 201 7.25 -3.47 -21.84
CA ILE A 201 8.07 -3.59 -20.64
C ILE A 201 7.97 -2.32 -19.79
N ASP A 202 8.15 -1.15 -20.41
CA ASP A 202 8.01 0.12 -19.70
C ASP A 202 6.58 0.32 -19.21
N ALA A 203 5.59 -0.05 -19.99
CA ALA A 203 4.19 -0.04 -19.57
C ALA A 203 3.94 -0.94 -18.36
N ALA A 204 4.58 -2.11 -18.26
CA ALA A 204 4.49 -2.99 -17.09
C ALA A 204 5.13 -2.35 -15.85
N ILE A 205 6.32 -1.75 -16.00
CA ILE A 205 6.98 -1.00 -14.91
C ILE A 205 6.09 0.13 -14.41
N GLN A 206 5.50 0.91 -15.32
CA GLN A 206 4.59 2.01 -14.95
C GLN A 206 3.34 1.51 -14.22
N ARG A 207 2.74 0.40 -14.65
CA ARG A 207 1.61 -0.22 -13.93
C ARG A 207 2.01 -0.66 -12.53
N ASN A 208 3.19 -1.25 -12.35
CA ASN A 208 3.69 -1.63 -11.03
C ASN A 208 3.92 -0.40 -10.14
N HIS A 209 4.43 0.71 -10.68
CA HIS A 209 4.56 1.97 -9.93
C HIS A 209 3.19 2.53 -9.52
N ALA A 210 2.23 2.63 -10.44
CA ALA A 210 0.88 3.12 -10.15
C ALA A 210 0.18 2.23 -9.10
N LEU A 211 0.38 0.90 -9.18
CA LEU A 211 -0.13 -0.04 -8.19
C LEU A 211 0.52 0.18 -6.82
N ALA A 212 1.85 0.32 -6.76
CA ALA A 212 2.57 0.61 -5.51
C ALA A 212 2.10 1.93 -4.88
N GLU A 213 1.91 2.97 -5.67
CA GLU A 213 1.39 4.27 -5.23
C GLU A 213 -0.04 4.14 -4.67
N SER A 214 -0.94 3.45 -5.39
CA SER A 214 -2.33 3.25 -4.96
C SER A 214 -2.44 2.46 -3.66
N LEU A 215 -1.48 1.55 -3.39
CA LEU A 215 -1.37 0.77 -2.16
C LEU A 215 -0.54 1.46 -1.07
N GLU A 216 -0.08 2.70 -1.33
CA GLU A 216 0.75 3.47 -0.39
C GLU A 216 2.07 2.77 -0.03
N ILE A 217 2.65 2.05 -1.00
CA ILE A 217 3.96 1.42 -0.88
C ILE A 217 5.02 2.47 -1.19
N THR A 218 5.71 2.95 -0.15
CA THR A 218 6.68 4.05 -0.24
C THR A 218 8.13 3.58 -0.37
N GLY A 219 8.37 2.27 -0.36
CA GLY A 219 9.72 1.70 -0.45
C GLY A 219 9.71 0.20 -0.68
N THR A 220 10.89 -0.34 -0.95
CA THR A 220 11.12 -1.76 -1.19
C THR A 220 12.09 -2.37 -0.17
N PRO A 221 11.96 -3.66 0.16
CA PRO A 221 10.87 -4.54 -0.25
C PRO A 221 9.56 -4.20 0.45
N ALA A 222 8.43 -4.56 -0.17
CA ALA A 222 7.15 -4.65 0.50
C ALA A 222 6.49 -5.96 0.10
N PHE A 223 5.70 -6.54 1.01
CA PHE A 223 5.05 -7.83 0.78
C PHE A 223 3.55 -7.73 0.99
N ILE A 224 2.83 -8.56 0.23
CA ILE A 224 1.43 -8.87 0.50
C ILE A 224 1.33 -10.39 0.60
N VAL A 225 0.81 -10.90 1.72
CA VAL A 225 0.60 -12.32 1.95
C VAL A 225 -0.88 -12.53 2.27
N GLY A 226 -1.61 -13.10 1.35
CA GLY A 226 -3.08 -13.10 1.42
C GLY A 226 -3.60 -11.66 1.47
N LYS A 227 -4.19 -11.25 2.62
CA LYS A 227 -4.69 -9.88 2.84
C LYS A 227 -3.74 -8.99 3.65
N THR A 228 -2.64 -9.55 4.15
CA THR A 228 -1.73 -8.85 5.06
C THR A 228 -0.65 -8.12 4.28
N PHE A 229 -0.59 -6.80 4.46
CA PHE A 229 0.50 -5.97 3.95
C PHE A 229 1.64 -5.87 4.97
N VAL A 230 2.87 -6.04 4.51
CA VAL A 230 4.08 -5.97 5.34
C VAL A 230 5.11 -5.07 4.66
N PRO A 231 5.37 -3.88 5.19
CA PRO A 231 6.42 -3.00 4.69
C PRO A 231 7.79 -3.44 5.17
N GLY A 232 8.80 -3.27 4.31
CA GLY A 232 10.20 -3.50 4.65
C GLY A 232 10.64 -4.96 4.61
N ALA A 233 11.89 -5.17 5.00
CA ALA A 233 12.51 -6.49 5.02
C ALA A 233 11.96 -7.34 6.17
N VAL A 234 11.75 -8.61 5.90
CA VAL A 234 11.26 -9.61 6.86
C VAL A 234 12.18 -10.83 6.84
N ASP A 235 12.32 -11.46 7.98
CA ASP A 235 13.07 -12.71 8.10
C ASP A 235 12.21 -13.94 7.73
N LEU A 236 12.85 -15.10 7.67
CA LEU A 236 12.19 -16.34 7.33
C LEU A 236 11.11 -16.74 8.35
N ALA A 237 11.31 -16.45 9.63
CA ALA A 237 10.35 -16.79 10.68
C ALA A 237 9.07 -15.98 10.54
N ALA A 238 9.20 -14.68 10.23
CA ALA A 238 8.08 -13.80 9.95
C ALA A 238 7.34 -14.24 8.67
N LEU A 239 8.05 -14.60 7.59
CA LEU A 239 7.43 -15.10 6.36
C LEU A 239 6.63 -16.39 6.61
N ARG A 240 7.19 -17.35 7.35
CA ARG A 240 6.47 -18.60 7.72
C ARG A 240 5.19 -18.32 8.53
N LYS A 241 5.28 -17.39 9.49
CA LYS A 241 4.13 -16.96 10.29
C LYS A 241 3.03 -16.35 9.41
N LEU A 242 3.37 -15.43 8.54
CA LEU A 242 2.43 -14.80 7.61
C LEU A 242 1.75 -15.80 6.68
N ILE A 243 2.50 -16.79 6.17
CA ILE A 243 1.95 -17.86 5.33
C ILE A 243 0.98 -18.74 6.15
N ALA A 244 1.35 -19.09 7.39
CA ALA A 244 0.49 -19.89 8.27
C ALA A 244 -0.82 -19.13 8.59
N GLU A 245 -0.74 -17.84 8.91
CA GLU A 245 -1.90 -16.98 9.15
C GLU A 245 -2.80 -16.86 7.92
N ALA A 246 -2.22 -16.69 6.71
CA ALA A 246 -2.98 -16.63 5.46
C ALA A 246 -3.71 -17.96 5.16
N ARG A 247 -3.19 -19.10 5.64
CA ARG A 247 -3.83 -20.42 5.55
C ARG A 247 -4.86 -20.69 6.64
N GLY A 248 -5.05 -19.77 7.60
CA GLY A 248 -5.95 -19.97 8.75
C GLY A 248 -5.43 -20.98 9.78
N ARG A 249 -4.10 -21.04 9.97
CA ARG A 249 -3.41 -21.96 10.89
C ARG A 249 -2.72 -21.20 12.02
#